data_cf207c5275f3eb0a50cbb0a49e424b8b
#
_entry.id   cf207c5275f3eb0a50cbb0a49e424b8b
#
_cell.length_a   1.000
_cell.length_b   1.000
_cell.length_c   1.000
_cell.angle_alpha   90.00
_cell.angle_beta   90.00
_cell.angle_gamma   90.00
#
_symmetry.space_group_name_H-M   'P 1'
#
loop_
_entity.id
_entity.type
_entity.pdbx_description
1 polymer ?
#
loop_
_entity_poly.entity_id
_entity_poly.type
_entity_poly.pdbx_seq_one_letter_code
_entity_poly.pdbx_strand_id
1 'polypeptide(L)'
;MGTLYMVATPIGHLEDITLRALETLKSVDLILCEDTRVTRTLTARYGIQKPLKSYFAGNEERRLVPILERLKGKDSVALVTDAGTPGVSDPGYLLVRACRQAGIPVVPIPGPSALATALSVSGLPAQRVLFLGFPPRKTQERARFLSSLVADPSTLVFYEAPHRARPFLKEALTAFEGRECVVGRELTKRFEWVGTVSDPEQIPERGEFVVLFGPPPAPVARHCSPEEAARRVGQFVDEGIEEKEALRRVAREMGVPRREVYAIVKGSRN
;
A
#
# COMPACT_ATOMS: atom_id res chain seq x y z
N MET A 1 16.38 26.98 -15.53
CA MET A 1 16.18 26.09 -14.38
C MET A 1 16.45 24.68 -14.82
N GLY A 2 17.08 23.89 -13.96
CA GLY A 2 17.22 22.45 -14.13
C GLY A 2 15.94 21.70 -13.81
N THR A 3 15.99 20.37 -13.87
CA THR A 3 14.84 19.50 -13.67
C THR A 3 15.19 18.39 -12.67
N LEU A 4 14.30 18.12 -11.72
CA LEU A 4 14.37 16.93 -10.87
C LEU A 4 13.60 15.79 -11.52
N TYR A 5 14.24 14.65 -11.74
CA TYR A 5 13.62 13.44 -12.24
C TYR A 5 13.47 12.43 -11.09
N MET A 6 12.24 11.99 -10.83
CA MET A 6 11.95 10.90 -9.89
C MET A 6 11.93 9.60 -10.68
N VAL A 7 13.00 8.82 -10.60
CA VAL A 7 13.22 7.67 -11.48
C VAL A 7 13.01 6.36 -10.73
N ALA A 8 12.00 5.60 -11.10
CA ALA A 8 11.77 4.27 -10.56
C ALA A 8 12.86 3.28 -11.03
N THR A 9 13.35 2.46 -10.11
CA THR A 9 14.39 1.45 -10.31
C THR A 9 13.84 0.04 -10.13
N PRO A 10 14.53 -1.00 -10.63
CA PRO A 10 14.11 -2.38 -10.43
C PRO A 10 13.93 -2.75 -8.96
N ILE A 11 12.95 -3.60 -8.69
CA ILE A 11 12.71 -4.13 -7.33
C ILE A 11 13.43 -5.46 -7.08
N GLY A 12 14.03 -6.02 -8.11
CA GLY A 12 14.79 -7.27 -8.04
C GLY A 12 15.48 -7.58 -9.36
N HIS A 13 14.71 -7.77 -10.43
CA HIS A 13 15.25 -8.09 -11.75
C HIS A 13 15.71 -6.82 -12.47
N LEU A 14 17.01 -6.71 -12.77
CA LEU A 14 17.59 -5.48 -13.36
C LEU A 14 16.96 -5.08 -14.70
N GLU A 15 16.43 -6.03 -15.46
CA GLU A 15 15.80 -5.78 -16.77
C GLU A 15 14.39 -5.18 -16.67
N ASP A 16 13.81 -5.08 -15.46
CA ASP A 16 12.55 -4.38 -15.25
C ASP A 16 12.68 -2.85 -15.37
N ILE A 17 13.90 -2.33 -15.50
CA ILE A 17 14.11 -0.91 -15.74
C ILE A 17 13.53 -0.47 -17.07
N THR A 18 12.87 0.68 -17.12
CA THR A 18 12.31 1.19 -18.38
C THR A 18 13.38 1.84 -19.25
N LEU A 19 13.18 1.80 -20.57
CA LEU A 19 14.06 2.47 -21.53
C LEU A 19 14.18 3.96 -21.21
N ARG A 20 13.06 4.63 -20.87
CA ARG A 20 13.05 6.04 -20.50
C ARG A 20 13.85 6.32 -19.21
N ALA A 21 13.82 5.40 -18.24
CA ALA A 21 14.65 5.53 -17.04
C ALA A 21 16.14 5.47 -17.40
N LEU A 22 16.56 4.55 -18.26
CA LEU A 22 17.94 4.45 -18.73
C LEU A 22 18.40 5.72 -19.46
N GLU A 23 17.59 6.24 -20.39
CA GLU A 23 17.87 7.47 -21.11
C GLU A 23 17.98 8.67 -20.15
N THR A 24 17.05 8.79 -19.19
CA THR A 24 17.08 9.85 -18.18
C THR A 24 18.35 9.77 -17.34
N LEU A 25 18.70 8.59 -16.83
CA LEU A 25 19.90 8.39 -16.00
C LEU A 25 21.19 8.66 -16.78
N LYS A 26 21.21 8.44 -18.10
CA LYS A 26 22.33 8.80 -18.98
C LYS A 26 22.41 10.29 -19.27
N SER A 27 21.31 11.04 -19.21
CA SER A 27 21.26 12.46 -19.59
C SER A 27 21.51 13.42 -18.43
N VAL A 28 21.15 13.07 -17.19
CA VAL A 28 21.27 13.96 -16.01
C VAL A 28 22.70 14.27 -15.63
N ASP A 29 22.90 15.34 -14.87
CA ASP A 29 24.23 15.79 -14.39
C ASP A 29 24.61 15.11 -13.07
N LEU A 30 23.62 14.65 -12.30
CA LEU A 30 23.81 14.03 -11.00
C LEU A 30 22.70 13.00 -10.72
N ILE A 31 23.07 11.87 -10.16
CA ILE A 31 22.13 10.88 -9.62
C ILE A 31 22.22 10.89 -8.09
N LEU A 32 21.11 11.18 -7.43
CA LEU A 32 20.90 11.00 -6.00
C LEU A 32 20.36 9.60 -5.75
N CYS A 33 20.91 8.89 -4.77
CA CYS A 33 20.53 7.51 -4.47
C CYS A 33 20.65 7.22 -2.98
N GLU A 34 19.90 6.26 -2.49
CA GLU A 34 19.93 5.88 -1.09
C GLU A 34 21.27 5.24 -0.73
N ASP A 35 21.63 4.15 -1.38
CA ASP A 35 22.96 3.52 -1.29
C ASP A 35 23.69 3.56 -2.64
N THR A 36 24.81 4.28 -2.67
CA THR A 36 25.64 4.40 -3.90
C THR A 36 26.23 3.07 -4.36
N ARG A 37 26.32 2.06 -3.50
CA ARG A 37 26.85 0.73 -3.84
C ARG A 37 25.79 -0.04 -4.63
N VAL A 38 24.54 0.00 -4.19
CA VAL A 38 23.41 -0.63 -4.89
C VAL A 38 23.19 0.02 -6.25
N THR A 39 23.11 1.35 -6.29
CA THR A 39 22.92 2.10 -7.55
C THR A 39 24.08 1.88 -8.51
N ARG A 40 25.32 1.70 -8.02
CA ARG A 40 26.49 1.41 -8.88
C ARG A 40 26.35 0.08 -9.62
N THR A 41 25.71 -0.92 -9.04
CA THR A 41 25.44 -2.19 -9.72
C THR A 41 24.53 -1.95 -10.94
N LEU A 42 23.47 -1.18 -10.78
CA LEU A 42 22.56 -0.82 -11.86
C LEU A 42 23.26 0.01 -12.94
N THR A 43 23.96 1.08 -12.54
CA THR A 43 24.64 1.98 -13.48
C THR A 43 25.75 1.28 -14.25
N ALA A 44 26.52 0.38 -13.63
CA ALA A 44 27.54 -0.43 -14.28
C ALA A 44 26.93 -1.40 -15.31
N ARG A 45 25.82 -2.07 -14.97
CA ARG A 45 25.11 -2.99 -15.89
C ARG A 45 24.71 -2.32 -17.20
N TYR A 46 24.34 -1.02 -17.14
CA TYR A 46 23.84 -0.27 -18.31
C TYR A 46 24.81 0.78 -18.85
N GLY A 47 26.07 0.76 -18.42
CA GLY A 47 27.10 1.67 -18.90
C GLY A 47 26.85 3.14 -18.59
N ILE A 48 26.16 3.44 -17.48
CA ILE A 48 25.85 4.81 -17.06
C ILE A 48 27.00 5.34 -16.22
N GLN A 49 27.67 6.39 -16.74
CA GLN A 49 28.83 7.03 -16.09
C GLN A 49 28.45 8.42 -15.60
N LYS A 50 27.71 8.49 -14.49
CA LYS A 50 27.28 9.76 -13.88
C LYS A 50 27.71 9.83 -12.43
N PRO A 51 27.95 11.03 -11.89
CA PRO A 51 28.20 11.23 -10.46
C PRO A 51 27.05 10.69 -9.62
N LEU A 52 27.37 9.86 -8.62
CA LEU A 52 26.42 9.38 -7.63
C LEU A 52 26.61 10.12 -6.32
N LYS A 53 25.52 10.49 -5.65
CA LYS A 53 25.55 11.13 -4.33
C LYS A 53 24.48 10.55 -3.42
N SER A 54 24.86 10.18 -2.20
CA SER A 54 23.91 9.62 -1.25
C SER A 54 22.83 10.62 -0.82
N TYR A 55 21.57 10.18 -0.85
CA TYR A 55 20.38 10.89 -0.40
C TYR A 55 19.45 9.90 0.28
N PHE A 56 19.41 9.89 1.61
CA PHE A 56 18.63 8.96 2.43
C PHE A 56 18.00 9.68 3.61
N ALA A 57 17.01 9.09 4.28
CA ALA A 57 16.23 9.70 5.35
C ALA A 57 17.07 10.42 6.43
N GLY A 58 18.29 9.92 6.73
CA GLY A 58 19.18 10.54 7.71
C GLY A 58 19.97 11.76 7.22
N ASN A 59 19.95 12.09 5.91
CA ASN A 59 20.69 13.22 5.35
C ASN A 59 19.88 14.17 4.46
N GLU A 60 18.59 13.92 4.26
CA GLU A 60 17.71 14.67 3.36
C GLU A 60 17.76 16.18 3.65
N GLU A 61 17.56 16.59 4.90
CA GLU A 61 17.56 18.02 5.29
C GLU A 61 18.89 18.71 4.98
N ARG A 62 20.00 18.07 5.33
CA ARG A 62 21.35 18.62 5.08
C ARG A 62 21.65 18.73 3.59
N ARG A 63 21.10 17.84 2.77
CA ARG A 63 21.32 17.79 1.32
C ARG A 63 20.40 18.72 0.54
N LEU A 64 19.30 19.16 1.12
CA LEU A 64 18.24 19.90 0.43
C LEU A 64 18.75 21.16 -0.24
N VAL A 65 19.37 22.07 0.54
CA VAL A 65 19.85 23.37 0.03
C VAL A 65 20.88 23.23 -1.08
N PRO A 66 21.95 22.43 -0.94
CA PRO A 66 22.93 22.22 -2.01
C PRO A 66 22.34 21.65 -3.30
N ILE A 67 21.31 20.79 -3.20
CA ILE A 67 20.65 20.21 -4.38
C ILE A 67 19.77 21.25 -5.07
N LEU A 68 19.02 22.04 -4.30
CA LEU A 68 18.20 23.13 -4.85
C LEU A 68 19.04 24.17 -5.60
N GLU A 69 20.21 24.54 -5.06
CA GLU A 69 21.13 25.48 -5.72
C GLU A 69 21.64 24.94 -7.06
N ARG A 70 21.97 23.65 -7.14
CA ARG A 70 22.34 23.01 -8.40
C ARG A 70 21.19 23.06 -9.43
N LEU A 71 19.97 22.72 -9.01
CA LEU A 71 18.79 22.75 -9.87
C LEU A 71 18.47 24.18 -10.35
N LYS A 72 18.62 25.20 -9.50
CA LYS A 72 18.53 26.62 -9.91
C LYS A 72 19.63 27.00 -10.90
N GLY A 73 20.83 26.45 -10.75
CA GLY A 73 21.95 26.61 -11.66
C GLY A 73 21.85 25.87 -13.00
N LYS A 74 20.68 25.28 -13.32
CA LYS A 74 20.32 24.51 -14.53
C LYS A 74 20.79 23.06 -14.57
N ASP A 75 21.39 22.51 -13.53
CA ASP A 75 21.72 21.09 -13.48
C ASP A 75 20.45 20.24 -13.49
N SER A 76 20.45 19.15 -14.23
CA SER A 76 19.42 18.09 -14.19
C SER A 76 19.82 17.04 -13.18
N VAL A 77 18.92 16.68 -12.29
CA VAL A 77 19.19 15.74 -11.20
C VAL A 77 18.16 14.61 -11.23
N ALA A 78 18.61 13.37 -11.16
CA ALA A 78 17.74 12.22 -10.93
C ALA A 78 17.79 11.81 -9.46
N LEU A 79 16.64 11.50 -8.86
CA LEU A 79 16.54 10.78 -7.60
C LEU A 79 16.07 9.35 -7.89
N VAL A 80 16.85 8.39 -7.42
CA VAL A 80 16.53 6.96 -7.42
C VAL A 80 16.51 6.44 -5.98
N THR A 81 15.86 5.33 -5.76
CA THR A 81 15.90 4.54 -4.52
C THR A 81 16.60 3.20 -4.77
N ASP A 82 16.90 2.45 -3.75
CA ASP A 82 17.54 1.14 -3.89
C ASP A 82 16.64 0.14 -4.64
N ALA A 83 15.32 0.28 -4.49
CA ALA A 83 14.34 -0.56 -5.19
C ALA A 83 12.99 0.17 -5.34
N GLY A 84 12.42 0.20 -6.53
CA GLY A 84 11.07 0.73 -6.77
C GLY A 84 11.01 2.24 -7.03
N THR A 85 9.93 2.88 -6.57
CA THR A 85 9.60 4.26 -6.89
C THR A 85 10.01 5.20 -5.76
N PRO A 86 10.93 6.16 -5.99
CA PRO A 86 11.38 7.09 -4.95
C PRO A 86 10.23 7.94 -4.40
N GLY A 87 10.27 8.20 -3.09
CA GLY A 87 9.23 8.93 -2.36
C GLY A 87 8.01 8.10 -1.93
N VAL A 88 7.99 6.78 -2.25
CA VAL A 88 6.94 5.85 -1.81
C VAL A 88 7.54 4.88 -0.78
N SER A 89 7.39 5.16 0.48
CA SER A 89 8.10 4.53 1.62
C SER A 89 9.62 4.74 1.61
N ASP A 90 10.11 5.61 0.75
CA ASP A 90 11.50 5.93 0.49
C ASP A 90 11.77 7.44 0.59
N PRO A 91 13.03 7.88 0.67
CA PRO A 91 13.39 9.29 0.65
C PRO A 91 12.92 10.01 -0.62
N GLY A 92 12.66 11.34 -0.50
CA GLY A 92 12.35 12.19 -1.65
C GLY A 92 11.23 13.20 -1.43
N TYR A 93 10.35 12.96 -0.45
CA TYR A 93 9.23 13.87 -0.16
C TYR A 93 9.71 15.32 0.07
N LEU A 94 10.73 15.52 0.92
CA LEU A 94 11.25 16.86 1.24
C LEU A 94 11.80 17.57 0.00
N LEU A 95 12.55 16.86 -0.85
CA LEU A 95 13.12 17.40 -2.07
C LEU A 95 12.05 17.77 -3.09
N VAL A 96 11.09 16.90 -3.34
CA VAL A 96 9.96 17.16 -4.25
C VAL A 96 9.16 18.38 -3.79
N ARG A 97 8.84 18.44 -2.49
CA ARG A 97 8.11 19.57 -1.89
C ARG A 97 8.87 20.89 -2.09
N ALA A 98 10.16 20.90 -1.80
CA ALA A 98 11.01 22.10 -1.94
C ALA A 98 11.18 22.52 -3.41
N CYS A 99 11.37 21.58 -4.34
CA CYS A 99 11.40 21.87 -5.78
C CYS A 99 10.10 22.53 -6.24
N ARG A 100 8.94 21.98 -5.85
CA ARG A 100 7.63 22.57 -6.20
C ARG A 100 7.47 23.97 -5.65
N GLN A 101 7.88 24.22 -4.40
CA GLN A 101 7.85 25.55 -3.79
C GLN A 101 8.77 26.56 -4.50
N ALA A 102 9.90 26.08 -5.04
CA ALA A 102 10.87 26.89 -5.78
C ALA A 102 10.55 27.03 -7.29
N GLY A 103 9.43 26.48 -7.77
CA GLY A 103 9.07 26.47 -9.19
C GLY A 103 9.99 25.62 -10.07
N ILE A 104 10.76 24.69 -9.48
CA ILE A 104 11.65 23.78 -10.20
C ILE A 104 10.81 22.62 -10.75
N PRO A 105 10.91 22.31 -12.06
CA PRO A 105 10.19 21.18 -12.65
C PRO A 105 10.54 19.85 -12.00
N VAL A 106 9.51 19.05 -11.65
CA VAL A 106 9.66 17.68 -11.15
C VAL A 106 8.97 16.74 -12.13
N VAL A 107 9.74 15.85 -12.73
CA VAL A 107 9.27 14.92 -13.78
C VAL A 107 9.27 13.49 -13.24
N PRO A 108 8.14 12.80 -13.22
CA PRO A 108 8.10 11.38 -12.86
C PRO A 108 8.54 10.51 -14.05
N ILE A 109 9.41 9.55 -13.77
CA ILE A 109 9.78 8.47 -14.68
C ILE A 109 9.22 7.17 -14.08
N PRO A 110 8.03 6.73 -14.52
CA PRO A 110 7.37 5.56 -13.97
C PRO A 110 8.15 4.28 -14.26
N GLY A 111 7.97 3.29 -13.42
CA GLY A 111 8.61 2.00 -13.55
C GLY A 111 8.17 1.03 -12.47
N PRO A 112 9.04 0.09 -12.06
CA PRO A 112 8.71 -0.94 -11.09
C PRO A 112 8.22 -0.39 -9.75
N SER A 113 7.26 -1.11 -9.16
CA SER A 113 6.72 -0.82 -7.83
C SER A 113 6.26 -2.11 -7.17
N ALA A 114 6.82 -2.43 -6.01
CA ALA A 114 6.44 -3.63 -5.27
C ALA A 114 4.94 -3.63 -4.90
N LEU A 115 4.37 -2.46 -4.60
CA LEU A 115 2.94 -2.29 -4.36
C LEU A 115 2.09 -2.74 -5.56
N ALA A 116 2.36 -2.18 -6.74
CA ALA A 116 1.60 -2.49 -7.95
C ALA A 116 1.82 -3.93 -8.39
N THR A 117 3.06 -4.41 -8.32
CA THR A 117 3.41 -5.80 -8.65
C THR A 117 2.67 -6.79 -7.75
N ALA A 118 2.69 -6.59 -6.43
CA ALA A 118 1.98 -7.46 -5.50
C ALA A 118 0.47 -7.46 -5.74
N LEU A 119 -0.15 -6.29 -5.94
CA LEU A 119 -1.59 -6.18 -6.24
C LEU A 119 -1.97 -6.91 -7.51
N SER A 120 -1.15 -6.82 -8.57
CA SER A 120 -1.47 -7.43 -9.88
C SER A 120 -1.55 -8.96 -9.84
N VAL A 121 -0.89 -9.59 -8.88
CA VAL A 121 -0.81 -11.06 -8.73
C VAL A 121 -1.52 -11.59 -7.49
N SER A 122 -2.07 -10.71 -6.66
CA SER A 122 -2.70 -11.09 -5.38
C SER A 122 -4.07 -11.77 -5.53
N GLY A 123 -4.80 -11.50 -6.62
CA GLY A 123 -6.21 -11.90 -6.77
C GLY A 123 -7.18 -11.10 -5.89
N LEU A 124 -6.70 -10.15 -5.08
CA LEU A 124 -7.54 -9.31 -4.23
C LEU A 124 -8.14 -8.11 -4.99
N PRO A 125 -9.31 -7.59 -4.58
CA PRO A 125 -9.90 -6.41 -5.20
C PRO A 125 -8.98 -5.19 -5.12
N ALA A 126 -8.69 -4.55 -6.25
CA ALA A 126 -7.81 -3.39 -6.34
C ALA A 126 -8.53 -2.06 -6.61
N GLN A 127 -9.88 -2.02 -6.56
CA GLN A 127 -10.66 -0.79 -6.76
C GLN A 127 -10.45 0.22 -5.62
N ARG A 128 -10.23 -0.27 -4.42
CA ARG A 128 -9.91 0.54 -3.24
C ARG A 128 -8.76 -0.10 -2.49
N VAL A 129 -7.64 0.61 -2.48
CA VAL A 129 -6.39 0.15 -1.87
C VAL A 129 -5.93 1.18 -0.85
N LEU A 130 -5.59 0.72 0.33
CA LEU A 130 -4.94 1.53 1.36
C LEU A 130 -3.50 1.02 1.55
N PHE A 131 -2.55 1.77 1.00
CA PHE A 131 -1.12 1.50 1.18
C PHE A 131 -0.63 2.11 2.48
N LEU A 132 -0.05 1.29 3.34
CA LEU A 132 0.29 1.62 4.72
C LEU A 132 1.80 1.60 4.99
N GLY A 133 2.61 1.22 3.98
CA GLY A 133 4.06 1.12 4.13
C GLY A 133 4.47 0.15 5.23
N PHE A 134 5.48 0.51 6.02
CA PHE A 134 5.98 -0.33 7.11
C PHE A 134 5.19 -0.09 8.41
N PRO A 135 4.62 -1.14 9.03
CA PRO A 135 3.89 -1.02 10.30
C PRO A 135 4.81 -0.54 11.45
N PRO A 136 4.24 0.07 12.50
CA PRO A 136 5.00 0.50 13.68
C PRO A 136 5.86 -0.61 14.26
N ARG A 137 7.08 -0.26 14.71
CA ARG A 137 8.03 -1.24 15.28
C ARG A 137 7.61 -1.73 16.65
N LYS A 138 7.06 -0.84 17.49
CA LYS A 138 6.65 -1.18 18.85
C LYS A 138 5.33 -1.93 18.86
N THR A 139 5.27 -3.04 19.58
CA THR A 139 4.10 -3.94 19.62
C THR A 139 2.81 -3.23 19.99
N GLN A 140 2.81 -2.38 21.03
CA GLN A 140 1.59 -1.67 21.44
C GLN A 140 1.10 -0.65 20.40
N GLU A 141 2.02 0.08 19.75
CA GLU A 141 1.70 1.02 18.68
C GLU A 141 1.14 0.26 17.47
N ARG A 142 1.75 -0.88 17.13
CA ARG A 142 1.31 -1.74 16.03
C ARG A 142 -0.06 -2.35 16.29
N ALA A 143 -0.32 -2.82 17.50
CA ALA A 143 -1.64 -3.36 17.86
C ALA A 143 -2.74 -2.29 17.73
N ARG A 144 -2.52 -1.06 18.20
CA ARG A 144 -3.45 0.06 18.03
C ARG A 144 -3.65 0.41 16.56
N PHE A 145 -2.58 0.44 15.79
CA PHE A 145 -2.59 0.70 14.36
C PHE A 145 -3.43 -0.36 13.62
N LEU A 146 -3.20 -1.65 13.85
CA LEU A 146 -3.99 -2.73 13.27
C LEU A 146 -5.46 -2.63 13.66
N SER A 147 -5.76 -2.38 14.94
CA SER A 147 -7.15 -2.23 15.42
C SER A 147 -7.90 -1.09 14.73
N SER A 148 -7.23 0.00 14.36
CA SER A 148 -7.86 1.11 13.64
C SER A 148 -8.25 0.78 12.20
N LEU A 149 -7.73 -0.32 11.64
CA LEU A 149 -7.93 -0.74 10.25
C LEU A 149 -8.95 -1.88 10.10
N VAL A 150 -9.43 -2.47 11.19
CA VAL A 150 -10.31 -3.66 11.16
C VAL A 150 -11.55 -3.44 10.29
N ALA A 151 -12.18 -2.27 10.40
CA ALA A 151 -13.40 -1.94 9.66
C ALA A 151 -13.15 -1.29 8.28
N ASP A 152 -11.89 -1.05 7.88
CA ASP A 152 -11.61 -0.40 6.61
C ASP A 152 -11.98 -1.31 5.43
N PRO A 153 -12.82 -0.86 4.48
CA PRO A 153 -13.30 -1.69 3.37
C PRO A 153 -12.30 -1.85 2.22
N SER A 154 -11.10 -1.30 2.35
CA SER A 154 -10.07 -1.37 1.31
C SER A 154 -9.27 -2.68 1.39
N THR A 155 -8.62 -3.04 0.29
CA THR A 155 -7.46 -3.93 0.33
C THR A 155 -6.31 -3.18 1.01
N LEU A 156 -5.83 -3.71 2.13
CA LEU A 156 -4.74 -3.14 2.92
C LEU A 156 -3.41 -3.71 2.41
N VAL A 157 -2.40 -2.86 2.22
CA VAL A 157 -1.09 -3.29 1.73
C VAL A 157 0.01 -2.77 2.65
N PHE A 158 0.88 -3.68 3.11
CA PHE A 158 2.00 -3.41 4.00
C PHE A 158 3.31 -3.88 3.37
N TYR A 159 4.38 -3.17 3.64
CA TYR A 159 5.74 -3.68 3.46
C TYR A 159 6.26 -4.20 4.79
N GLU A 160 7.01 -5.29 4.75
CA GLU A 160 7.63 -5.78 5.98
C GLU A 160 9.02 -6.39 5.77
N ALA A 161 9.88 -6.16 6.75
CA ALA A 161 11.22 -6.68 6.76
C ALA A 161 11.26 -8.16 7.16
N PRO A 162 12.25 -8.95 6.71
CA PRO A 162 12.30 -10.40 6.92
C PRO A 162 12.10 -10.81 8.39
N HIS A 163 12.88 -10.23 9.28
CA HIS A 163 12.88 -10.56 10.71
C HIS A 163 11.61 -10.15 11.46
N ARG A 164 10.71 -9.38 10.81
CA ARG A 164 9.46 -8.89 11.40
C ARG A 164 8.21 -9.53 10.77
N ALA A 165 8.35 -10.15 9.59
CA ALA A 165 7.21 -10.61 8.80
C ALA A 165 6.34 -11.63 9.54
N ARG A 166 6.92 -12.68 10.15
CA ARG A 166 6.16 -13.67 10.93
C ARG A 166 5.49 -13.08 12.17
N PRO A 167 6.17 -12.32 13.05
CA PRO A 167 5.53 -11.63 14.16
C PRO A 167 4.41 -10.69 13.73
N PHE A 168 4.62 -9.91 12.67
CA PHE A 168 3.59 -9.03 12.10
C PHE A 168 2.38 -9.82 11.60
N LEU A 169 2.60 -10.87 10.81
CA LEU A 169 1.52 -11.73 10.29
C LEU A 169 0.69 -12.35 11.42
N LYS A 170 1.34 -12.82 12.48
CA LYS A 170 0.62 -13.38 13.64
C LYS A 170 -0.37 -12.39 14.25
N GLU A 171 0.07 -11.14 14.44
CA GLU A 171 -0.79 -10.09 14.98
C GLU A 171 -1.86 -9.65 13.98
N ALA A 172 -1.48 -9.50 12.70
CA ALA A 172 -2.37 -9.02 11.64
C ALA A 172 -3.46 -10.03 11.28
N LEU A 173 -3.15 -11.33 11.19
CA LEU A 173 -4.13 -12.40 10.96
C LEU A 173 -5.17 -12.47 12.09
N THR A 174 -4.74 -12.25 13.34
CA THR A 174 -5.65 -12.16 14.48
C THR A 174 -6.52 -10.88 14.40
N ALA A 175 -5.91 -9.73 14.10
CA ALA A 175 -6.64 -8.46 14.04
C ALA A 175 -7.64 -8.39 12.86
N PHE A 176 -7.29 -9.02 11.75
CA PHE A 176 -8.05 -9.02 10.49
C PHE A 176 -8.74 -10.36 10.23
N GLU A 177 -9.21 -11.01 11.28
CA GLU A 177 -9.90 -12.30 11.16
C GLU A 177 -11.00 -12.25 10.09
N GLY A 178 -11.05 -13.27 9.24
CA GLY A 178 -11.98 -13.39 8.12
C GLY A 178 -11.56 -12.66 6.85
N ARG A 179 -10.53 -11.80 6.85
CA ARG A 179 -9.98 -11.24 5.63
C ARG A 179 -9.02 -12.24 4.96
N GLU A 180 -9.08 -12.33 3.66
CA GLU A 180 -8.09 -13.08 2.88
C GLU A 180 -6.73 -12.36 2.97
N CYS A 181 -5.67 -13.12 3.31
CA CYS A 181 -4.30 -12.62 3.37
C CYS A 181 -3.48 -13.23 2.23
N VAL A 182 -2.86 -12.37 1.43
CA VAL A 182 -1.91 -12.77 0.39
C VAL A 182 -0.56 -12.15 0.70
N VAL A 183 0.51 -12.93 0.53
CA VAL A 183 1.87 -12.47 0.77
C VAL A 183 2.69 -12.64 -0.51
N GLY A 184 3.29 -11.55 -0.98
CA GLY A 184 4.34 -11.55 -1.98
C GLY A 184 5.70 -11.50 -1.29
N ARG A 185 6.61 -12.37 -1.68
CA ARG A 185 7.99 -12.44 -1.17
C ARG A 185 8.97 -12.33 -2.32
N GLU A 186 10.03 -11.51 -2.15
CA GLU A 186 11.14 -11.40 -3.11
C GLU A 186 10.66 -11.22 -4.56
N LEU A 187 9.64 -10.38 -4.76
CA LEU A 187 9.03 -10.14 -6.07
C LEU A 187 10.09 -9.77 -7.12
N THR A 188 10.01 -10.40 -8.28
CA THR A 188 10.95 -10.31 -9.41
C THR A 188 12.36 -10.88 -9.15
N LYS A 189 12.63 -11.39 -7.95
CA LYS A 189 13.95 -11.98 -7.60
C LYS A 189 13.94 -13.51 -7.78
N ARG A 190 15.13 -14.12 -7.65
CA ARG A 190 15.33 -15.58 -7.83
C ARG A 190 14.42 -16.45 -6.94
N PHE A 191 14.05 -15.96 -5.76
CA PHE A 191 13.23 -16.69 -4.78
C PHE A 191 11.85 -16.07 -4.63
N GLU A 192 11.33 -15.54 -5.73
CA GLU A 192 9.97 -15.02 -5.79
C GLU A 192 8.96 -16.07 -5.37
N TRP A 193 8.02 -15.64 -4.54
CA TRP A 193 6.90 -16.45 -4.12
C TRP A 193 5.68 -15.56 -3.82
N VAL A 194 4.50 -16.00 -4.23
CA VAL A 194 3.22 -15.36 -3.90
C VAL A 194 2.25 -16.45 -3.48
N GLY A 195 1.54 -16.25 -2.38
CA GLY A 195 0.58 -17.22 -1.90
C GLY A 195 -0.39 -16.66 -0.87
N THR A 196 -1.54 -17.32 -0.75
CA THR A 196 -2.51 -17.08 0.32
C THR A 196 -1.99 -17.67 1.62
N VAL A 197 -2.06 -16.90 2.70
CA VAL A 197 -1.48 -17.24 4.00
C VAL A 197 -2.55 -17.19 5.10
N SER A 198 -2.68 -18.26 5.84
CA SER A 198 -3.54 -18.37 7.03
C SER A 198 -2.75 -18.62 8.32
N ASP A 199 -1.46 -18.95 8.19
CA ASP A 199 -0.55 -19.22 9.30
C ASP A 199 0.80 -18.52 9.02
N PRO A 200 1.38 -17.78 9.97
CA PRO A 200 2.70 -17.15 9.81
C PRO A 200 3.84 -18.11 9.45
N GLU A 201 3.73 -19.39 9.82
CA GLU A 201 4.76 -20.38 9.51
C GLU A 201 4.80 -20.79 8.02
N GLN A 202 3.75 -20.46 7.25
CA GLN A 202 3.70 -20.73 5.80
C GLN A 202 4.68 -19.88 5.00
N ILE A 203 5.12 -18.73 5.55
CA ILE A 203 6.09 -17.88 4.84
C ILE A 203 7.54 -18.25 5.19
N PRO A 204 8.46 -18.16 4.22
CA PRO A 204 9.89 -18.30 4.50
C PRO A 204 10.40 -17.24 5.49
N GLU A 205 11.50 -17.55 6.19
CA GLU A 205 12.08 -16.63 7.18
C GLU A 205 12.85 -15.45 6.59
N ARG A 206 13.27 -15.57 5.31
CA ARG A 206 14.12 -14.58 4.64
C ARG A 206 13.41 -13.99 3.44
N GLY A 207 13.78 -12.78 3.10
CA GLY A 207 13.28 -12.06 1.94
C GLY A 207 12.48 -10.82 2.32
N GLU A 208 12.26 -9.94 1.38
CA GLU A 208 11.40 -8.76 1.52
C GLU A 208 9.96 -9.16 1.23
N PHE A 209 9.03 -8.62 2.00
CA PHE A 209 7.64 -9.02 1.96
C PHE A 209 6.72 -7.86 1.64
N VAL A 210 5.73 -8.12 0.80
CA VAL A 210 4.52 -7.31 0.65
C VAL A 210 3.36 -8.14 1.17
N VAL A 211 2.69 -7.66 2.20
CA VAL A 211 1.56 -8.35 2.83
C VAL A 211 0.27 -7.61 2.48
N LEU A 212 -0.69 -8.34 1.94
CA LEU A 212 -1.96 -7.79 1.52
C LEU A 212 -3.10 -8.47 2.28
N PHE A 213 -4.04 -7.66 2.77
CA PHE A 213 -5.31 -8.17 3.31
C PHE A 213 -6.44 -7.64 2.45
N GLY A 214 -7.27 -8.54 1.93
CA GLY A 214 -8.49 -8.19 1.22
C GLY A 214 -9.45 -7.36 2.09
N PRO A 215 -10.54 -6.84 1.52
CA PRO A 215 -11.60 -6.20 2.30
C PRO A 215 -12.18 -7.17 3.33
N PRO A 216 -12.78 -6.66 4.43
CA PRO A 216 -13.48 -7.53 5.36
C PRO A 216 -14.54 -8.34 4.60
N PRO A 217 -14.81 -9.59 5.01
CA PRO A 217 -15.90 -10.34 4.43
C PRO A 217 -17.17 -9.50 4.49
N ALA A 218 -17.95 -9.54 3.40
CA ALA A 218 -19.27 -8.93 3.45
C ALA A 218 -19.97 -9.44 4.72
N PRO A 219 -20.66 -8.58 5.46
CA PRO A 219 -21.49 -9.06 6.55
C PRO A 219 -22.27 -10.24 6.00
N VAL A 220 -22.05 -11.43 6.56
CA VAL A 220 -22.87 -12.57 6.19
C VAL A 220 -24.28 -12.07 6.41
N ALA A 221 -25.03 -11.89 5.32
CA ALA A 221 -26.45 -11.60 5.42
C ALA A 221 -26.96 -12.72 6.34
N ARG A 222 -27.18 -12.43 7.60
CA ARG A 222 -27.83 -13.40 8.48
C ARG A 222 -29.13 -13.66 7.74
N HIS A 223 -29.25 -14.85 7.17
CA HIS A 223 -30.55 -15.32 6.70
C HIS A 223 -31.43 -15.29 7.92
N CYS A 224 -31.91 -14.08 8.21
CA CYS A 224 -32.91 -13.91 9.24
C CYS A 224 -34.15 -14.62 8.72
N SER A 225 -34.67 -15.53 9.50
CA SER A 225 -35.95 -16.11 9.14
C SER A 225 -36.95 -14.95 8.98
N PRO A 226 -37.91 -15.07 8.06
CA PRO A 226 -38.97 -14.08 7.93
C PRO A 226 -39.61 -13.70 9.27
N GLU A 227 -39.74 -14.68 10.16
CA GLU A 227 -40.28 -14.52 11.51
C GLU A 227 -39.39 -13.67 12.43
N GLU A 228 -38.08 -13.84 12.36
CA GLU A 228 -37.12 -13.05 13.15
C GLU A 228 -37.06 -11.60 12.67
N ALA A 229 -37.12 -11.34 11.36
CA ALA A 229 -37.20 -10.00 10.79
C ALA A 229 -38.46 -9.26 11.25
N ALA A 230 -39.63 -9.95 11.15
CA ALA A 230 -40.91 -9.41 11.57
C ALA A 230 -40.92 -9.11 13.08
N ARG A 231 -40.43 -10.02 13.91
CA ARG A 231 -40.28 -9.84 15.35
C ARG A 231 -39.41 -8.63 15.71
N ARG A 232 -38.27 -8.46 15.04
CA ARG A 232 -37.33 -7.37 15.27
C ARG A 232 -37.91 -6.01 14.90
N VAL A 233 -38.64 -5.93 13.78
CA VAL A 233 -39.37 -4.72 13.40
C VAL A 233 -40.47 -4.41 14.42
N GLY A 234 -41.22 -5.41 14.89
CA GLY A 234 -42.23 -5.25 15.93
C GLY A 234 -41.63 -4.66 17.24
N GLN A 235 -40.50 -5.20 17.71
CA GLN A 235 -39.82 -4.68 18.90
C GLN A 235 -39.49 -3.18 18.78
N PHE A 236 -38.92 -2.74 17.65
CA PHE A 236 -38.63 -1.31 17.46
C PHE A 236 -39.89 -0.44 17.39
N VAL A 237 -40.99 -0.95 16.82
CA VAL A 237 -42.28 -0.24 16.81
C VAL A 237 -42.87 -0.14 18.21
N ASP A 238 -42.77 -1.21 19.00
CA ASP A 238 -43.24 -1.22 20.42
C ASP A 238 -42.40 -0.27 21.30
N GLU A 239 -41.14 -0.04 20.96
CA GLU A 239 -40.24 0.96 21.55
C GLU A 239 -40.55 2.40 21.10
N GLY A 240 -41.60 2.60 20.27
CA GLY A 240 -42.03 3.91 19.79
C GLY A 240 -41.31 4.43 18.56
N ILE A 241 -40.55 3.59 17.87
CA ILE A 241 -39.85 3.96 16.63
C ILE A 241 -40.83 3.83 15.45
N GLU A 242 -40.87 4.84 14.56
CA GLU A 242 -41.70 4.81 13.34
C GLU A 242 -41.36 3.56 12.50
N GLU A 243 -42.40 2.85 12.03
CA GLU A 243 -42.24 1.59 11.26
C GLU A 243 -41.25 1.72 10.07
N LYS A 244 -41.24 2.88 9.41
CA LYS A 244 -40.33 3.19 8.31
C LYS A 244 -38.84 3.21 8.74
N GLU A 245 -38.57 3.70 9.93
CA GLU A 245 -37.25 3.73 10.51
C GLU A 245 -36.87 2.38 11.13
N ALA A 246 -37.80 1.68 11.75
CA ALA A 246 -37.61 0.32 12.22
C ALA A 246 -37.21 -0.62 11.09
N LEU A 247 -37.87 -0.56 9.92
CA LEU A 247 -37.53 -1.31 8.71
C LEU A 247 -36.12 -0.97 8.21
N ARG A 248 -35.68 0.29 8.30
CA ARG A 248 -34.31 0.71 7.92
C ARG A 248 -33.25 0.14 8.86
N ARG A 249 -33.53 0.16 10.17
CA ARG A 249 -32.61 -0.37 11.19
C ARG A 249 -32.44 -1.87 11.04
N VAL A 250 -33.54 -2.60 10.92
CA VAL A 250 -33.50 -4.04 10.72
C VAL A 250 -32.81 -4.42 9.39
N ALA A 251 -33.08 -3.69 8.31
CA ALA A 251 -32.39 -3.89 7.04
C ALA A 251 -30.86 -3.70 7.17
N ARG A 252 -30.43 -2.70 7.94
CA ARG A 252 -29.01 -2.43 8.21
C ARG A 252 -28.38 -3.50 9.11
N GLU A 253 -29.09 -3.93 10.17
CA GLU A 253 -28.65 -5.00 11.07
C GLU A 253 -28.50 -6.34 10.33
N MET A 254 -29.36 -6.60 9.36
CA MET A 254 -29.40 -7.85 8.58
C MET A 254 -28.57 -7.81 7.29
N GLY A 255 -28.03 -6.65 6.91
CA GLY A 255 -27.26 -6.51 5.66
C GLY A 255 -28.10 -6.76 4.40
N VAL A 256 -29.42 -6.58 4.45
CA VAL A 256 -30.32 -6.80 3.31
C VAL A 256 -30.99 -5.48 2.86
N PRO A 257 -31.40 -5.37 1.60
CA PRO A 257 -32.14 -4.20 1.14
C PRO A 257 -33.47 -4.01 1.91
N ARG A 258 -33.80 -2.75 2.25
CA ARG A 258 -35.05 -2.42 2.97
C ARG A 258 -36.29 -3.04 2.33
N ARG A 259 -36.34 -3.13 1.01
CA ARG A 259 -37.46 -3.74 0.26
C ARG A 259 -37.68 -5.20 0.62
N GLU A 260 -36.64 -5.94 0.94
CA GLU A 260 -36.70 -7.33 1.37
C GLU A 260 -37.32 -7.47 2.76
N VAL A 261 -36.84 -6.66 3.73
CA VAL A 261 -37.43 -6.64 5.08
C VAL A 261 -38.91 -6.24 5.02
N TYR A 262 -39.26 -5.26 4.18
CA TYR A 262 -40.63 -4.84 3.97
C TYR A 262 -41.53 -5.96 3.40
N ALA A 263 -41.02 -6.69 2.42
CA ALA A 263 -41.74 -7.84 1.81
C ALA A 263 -41.97 -8.96 2.85
N ILE A 264 -40.97 -9.26 3.67
CA ILE A 264 -41.03 -10.24 4.75
C ILE A 264 -42.10 -9.85 5.78
N VAL A 265 -42.05 -8.60 6.28
CA VAL A 265 -42.97 -8.12 7.31
C VAL A 265 -44.41 -8.04 6.80
N LYS A 266 -44.62 -7.68 5.54
CA LYS A 266 -45.97 -7.72 4.93
C LYS A 266 -46.48 -9.12 4.65
N GLY A 267 -45.59 -10.03 4.22
CA GLY A 267 -45.97 -11.43 3.97
C GLY A 267 -46.32 -12.22 5.22
N SER A 268 -45.79 -11.85 6.38
CA SER A 268 -46.10 -12.47 7.66
C SER A 268 -47.36 -11.90 8.34
N ARG A 269 -48.00 -10.86 7.78
CA ARG A 269 -49.27 -10.26 8.30
C ARG A 269 -50.53 -10.75 7.52
N ASN A 270 -50.32 -11.59 6.54
CA ASN A 270 -51.39 -12.31 5.80
C ASN A 270 -51.36 -13.80 6.20
#